data_8d6671a1b512ab235fe3fdb9cf834aec
#
_entry.id   8d6671a1b512ab235fe3fdb9cf834aec
#
_cell.length_a   1.000
_cell.length_b   1.000
_cell.length_c   1.000
_cell.angle_alpha   90.00
_cell.angle_beta   90.00
_cell.angle_gamma   90.00
#
_symmetry.space_group_name_H-M   'P 1'
#
loop_
_entity.id
_entity.type
_entity.pdbx_description
1 polymer ?
#
loop_
_entity_poly.entity_id
_entity_poly.type
_entity_poly.pdbx_seq_one_letter_code
_entity_poly.pdbx_strand_id
1 'polypeptide(L)'
;MRSLRARRARARWLLVVTFAAGMAWVEAACVYYLRLMVNRVEPYQPNPLPMAGILGEVELVREGATLLMLAITGMLAGRTWRARLGYAAMAFGFWDILYYVFLRIMSGWPASPFDWDILFLLPVPWWGPVLAPVCIASLMIVWGTLVTQWHDRSPSIRFTRVSWGVGWAGILLALAVFMADSIRALPGGFDAVRQVLPTAFNWPVFGAALLLMATPLAHTGRSAFAFRLRRDKRSPSSRTKRSTSSASL
;
A
#
# COMPACT_ATOMS: atom_id res chain seq x y z
N MET A 1 31.69 -3.16 -5.42
CA MET A 1 30.68 -3.83 -4.59
C MET A 1 29.37 -3.03 -4.38
N ARG A 2 29.40 -1.69 -4.14
CA ARG A 2 28.16 -0.86 -3.95
C ARG A 2 27.25 -0.81 -5.18
N SER A 3 27.79 -0.74 -6.41
CA SER A 3 27.02 -0.73 -7.66
C SER A 3 26.24 -2.03 -7.90
N LEU A 4 26.84 -3.18 -7.61
CA LEU A 4 26.21 -4.49 -7.75
C LEU A 4 25.06 -4.69 -6.76
N ARG A 5 25.19 -4.22 -5.51
CA ARG A 5 24.11 -4.27 -4.50
C ARG A 5 22.93 -3.38 -4.93
N ALA A 6 23.21 -2.18 -5.45
CA ALA A 6 22.18 -1.28 -5.94
C ALA A 6 21.43 -1.87 -7.16
N ARG A 7 22.13 -2.49 -8.11
CA ARG A 7 21.52 -3.18 -9.26
C ARG A 7 20.61 -4.33 -8.81
N ARG A 8 21.06 -5.16 -7.86
CA ARG A 8 20.26 -6.27 -7.30
C ARG A 8 19.03 -5.76 -6.54
N ALA A 9 19.11 -4.65 -5.81
CA ALA A 9 17.97 -4.06 -5.13
C ALA A 9 16.92 -3.53 -6.12
N ARG A 10 17.36 -2.87 -7.19
CA ARG A 10 16.47 -2.42 -8.28
C ARG A 10 15.82 -3.58 -9.02
N ALA A 11 16.58 -4.63 -9.34
CA ALA A 11 16.04 -5.82 -9.99
C ALA A 11 14.94 -6.48 -9.14
N ARG A 12 15.17 -6.64 -7.83
CA ARG A 12 14.14 -7.17 -6.92
C ARG A 12 12.91 -6.26 -6.84
N TRP A 13 13.12 -4.93 -6.81
CA TRP A 13 12.05 -3.96 -6.83
C TRP A 13 11.17 -4.13 -8.09
N LEU A 14 11.80 -4.20 -9.27
CA LEU A 14 11.10 -4.43 -10.53
C LEU A 14 10.35 -5.76 -10.54
N LEU A 15 10.96 -6.85 -10.08
CA LEU A 15 10.31 -8.16 -10.00
C LEU A 15 9.06 -8.12 -9.12
N VAL A 16 9.12 -7.46 -7.96
CA VAL A 16 7.96 -7.31 -7.07
C VAL A 16 6.86 -6.47 -7.72
N VAL A 17 7.20 -5.37 -8.39
CA VAL A 17 6.22 -4.54 -9.11
C VAL A 17 5.59 -5.32 -10.26
N THR A 18 6.37 -6.06 -11.05
CA THR A 18 5.85 -6.89 -12.14
C THR A 18 4.92 -7.98 -11.62
N PHE A 19 5.28 -8.64 -10.51
CA PHE A 19 4.43 -9.64 -9.87
C PHE A 19 3.12 -9.00 -9.37
N ALA A 20 3.19 -7.86 -8.68
CA ALA A 20 2.02 -7.14 -8.21
C ALA A 20 1.09 -6.72 -9.37
N ALA A 21 1.66 -6.29 -10.50
CA ALA A 21 0.89 -5.95 -11.69
C ALA A 21 0.17 -7.18 -12.28
N GLY A 22 0.85 -8.33 -12.38
CA GLY A 22 0.22 -9.57 -12.81
C GLY A 22 -0.91 -10.01 -11.89
N MET A 23 -0.70 -9.95 -10.57
CA MET A 23 -1.74 -10.23 -9.58
C MET A 23 -2.92 -9.26 -9.68
N ALA A 24 -2.66 -7.97 -9.85
CA ALA A 24 -3.69 -6.95 -10.00
C ALA A 24 -4.57 -7.22 -11.24
N TRP A 25 -3.96 -7.67 -12.34
CA TRP A 25 -4.72 -8.07 -13.53
C TRP A 25 -5.63 -9.26 -13.26
N VAL A 26 -5.10 -10.32 -12.62
CA VAL A 26 -5.89 -11.51 -12.26
C VAL A 26 -7.04 -11.13 -11.33
N GLU A 27 -6.76 -10.30 -10.33
CA GLU A 27 -7.77 -9.80 -9.39
C GLU A 27 -8.88 -9.03 -10.11
N ALA A 28 -8.51 -8.06 -10.94
CA ALA A 28 -9.45 -7.26 -11.70
C ALA A 28 -10.29 -8.13 -12.65
N ALA A 29 -9.71 -9.15 -13.29
CA ALA A 29 -10.41 -10.07 -14.14
C ALA A 29 -11.42 -10.93 -13.34
N CYS A 30 -11.01 -11.47 -12.18
CA CYS A 30 -11.91 -12.24 -11.31
C CYS A 30 -13.09 -11.38 -10.85
N VAL A 31 -12.85 -10.16 -10.39
CA VAL A 31 -13.91 -9.24 -9.95
C VAL A 31 -14.80 -8.84 -11.14
N TYR A 32 -14.23 -8.61 -12.31
CA TYR A 32 -15.00 -8.31 -13.51
C TYR A 32 -15.94 -9.49 -13.88
N TYR A 33 -15.45 -10.74 -13.89
CA TYR A 33 -16.25 -11.90 -14.15
C TYR A 33 -17.36 -12.08 -13.10
N LEU A 34 -17.03 -11.89 -11.83
CA LEU A 34 -18.00 -11.93 -10.73
C LEU A 34 -19.12 -10.92 -10.95
N ARG A 35 -18.78 -9.68 -11.28
CA ARG A 35 -19.73 -8.59 -11.54
C ARG A 35 -20.61 -8.87 -12.76
N LEU A 36 -20.06 -9.49 -13.82
CA LEU A 36 -20.85 -9.95 -14.97
C LEU A 36 -21.82 -11.06 -14.59
N MET A 37 -21.38 -12.05 -13.78
CA MET A 37 -22.24 -13.16 -13.33
C MET A 37 -23.44 -12.66 -12.52
N VAL A 38 -23.27 -11.61 -11.72
CA VAL A 38 -24.37 -11.00 -10.94
C VAL A 38 -25.06 -9.84 -11.68
N ASN A 39 -24.70 -9.62 -12.95
CA ASN A 39 -25.22 -8.54 -13.82
C ASN A 39 -25.08 -7.13 -13.20
N ARG A 40 -23.91 -6.86 -12.57
CA ARG A 40 -23.61 -5.60 -11.89
C ARG A 40 -22.16 -5.17 -12.07
N VAL A 41 -21.92 -4.15 -12.85
CA VAL A 41 -20.58 -3.56 -13.01
C VAL A 41 -20.22 -2.66 -11.82
N GLU A 42 -21.18 -1.92 -11.30
CA GLU A 42 -20.97 -1.00 -10.18
C GLU A 42 -21.33 -1.67 -8.85
N PRO A 43 -20.44 -1.62 -7.83
CA PRO A 43 -20.72 -2.24 -6.52
C PRO A 43 -21.83 -1.51 -5.76
N TYR A 44 -21.83 -0.17 -5.81
CA TYR A 44 -22.82 0.65 -5.12
C TYR A 44 -24.11 0.77 -5.93
N GLN A 45 -25.13 0.06 -5.50
CA GLN A 45 -26.49 0.10 -6.06
C GLN A 45 -27.52 -0.02 -4.93
N PRO A 46 -28.77 0.46 -5.15
CA PRO A 46 -29.85 0.37 -4.15
C PRO A 46 -30.09 -1.02 -3.58
N ASN A 47 -29.84 -2.07 -4.39
CA ASN A 47 -29.86 -3.45 -3.93
C ASN A 47 -28.43 -3.94 -3.73
N PRO A 48 -28.03 -4.34 -2.51
CA PRO A 48 -26.69 -4.87 -2.25
C PRO A 48 -26.35 -6.07 -3.14
N LEU A 49 -25.05 -6.30 -3.36
CA LEU A 49 -24.59 -7.50 -4.07
C LEU A 49 -25.09 -8.75 -3.35
N PRO A 50 -25.62 -9.75 -4.07
CA PRO A 50 -26.00 -11.02 -3.49
C PRO A 50 -24.74 -11.81 -3.09
N MET A 51 -24.15 -11.45 -1.95
CA MET A 51 -22.99 -12.14 -1.37
C MET A 51 -23.42 -13.35 -0.52
N ALA A 52 -24.56 -13.95 -0.82
CA ALA A 52 -25.12 -15.08 -0.08
C ALA A 52 -24.65 -16.41 -0.67
N GLY A 53 -24.43 -17.40 0.21
CA GLY A 53 -24.08 -18.75 -0.16
C GLY A 53 -22.62 -18.94 -0.61
N ILE A 54 -22.38 -19.98 -1.40
CA ILE A 54 -21.06 -20.44 -1.86
C ILE A 54 -20.24 -19.32 -2.52
N LEU A 55 -20.89 -18.40 -3.25
CA LEU A 55 -20.20 -17.32 -3.93
C LEU A 55 -19.47 -16.38 -2.94
N GLY A 56 -20.12 -16.00 -1.85
CA GLY A 56 -19.52 -15.18 -0.81
C GLY A 56 -18.40 -15.88 -0.05
N GLU A 57 -18.53 -17.19 0.18
CA GLU A 57 -17.49 -17.99 0.85
C GLU A 57 -16.24 -18.13 -0.03
N VAL A 58 -16.41 -18.39 -1.32
CA VAL A 58 -15.30 -18.47 -2.28
C VAL A 58 -14.59 -17.12 -2.38
N GLU A 59 -15.35 -16.02 -2.42
CA GLU A 59 -14.80 -14.68 -2.49
C GLU A 59 -13.97 -14.34 -1.24
N LEU A 60 -14.44 -14.72 -0.07
CA LEU A 60 -13.74 -14.54 1.20
C LEU A 60 -12.39 -15.28 1.23
N VAL A 61 -12.38 -16.54 0.75
CA VAL A 61 -11.15 -17.34 0.64
C VAL A 61 -10.21 -16.73 -0.40
N ARG A 62 -10.72 -16.22 -1.52
CA ARG A 62 -9.95 -15.55 -2.55
C ARG A 62 -9.25 -14.29 -2.00
N GLU A 63 -9.96 -13.43 -1.27
CA GLU A 63 -9.36 -12.26 -0.61
C GLU A 63 -8.23 -12.65 0.34
N GLY A 64 -8.47 -13.65 1.19
CA GLY A 64 -7.46 -14.17 2.10
C GLY A 64 -6.22 -14.71 1.38
N ALA A 65 -6.43 -15.45 0.28
CA ALA A 65 -5.35 -15.96 -0.55
C ALA A 65 -4.54 -14.84 -1.22
N THR A 66 -5.20 -13.81 -1.74
CA THR A 66 -4.55 -12.63 -2.32
C THR A 66 -3.66 -11.91 -1.30
N LEU A 67 -4.18 -11.64 -0.11
CA LEU A 67 -3.40 -11.02 0.97
C LEU A 67 -2.20 -11.87 1.38
N LEU A 68 -2.38 -13.19 1.48
CA LEU A 68 -1.29 -14.13 1.78
C LEU A 68 -0.22 -14.11 0.69
N MET A 69 -0.58 -14.15 -0.59
CA MET A 69 0.38 -14.10 -1.70
C MET A 69 1.19 -12.80 -1.71
N LEU A 70 0.56 -11.66 -1.46
CA LEU A 70 1.25 -10.36 -1.35
C LEU A 70 2.21 -10.33 -0.15
N ALA A 71 1.82 -10.87 1.00
CA ALA A 71 2.67 -10.97 2.18
C ALA A 71 3.88 -11.88 1.92
N ILE A 72 3.67 -13.07 1.35
CA ILE A 72 4.74 -14.03 1.01
C ILE A 72 5.69 -13.44 -0.03
N THR A 73 5.19 -12.68 -1.02
CA THR A 73 6.05 -11.98 -1.98
C THR A 73 7.05 -11.06 -1.27
N GLY A 74 6.60 -10.32 -0.26
CA GLY A 74 7.49 -9.52 0.57
C GLY A 74 8.51 -10.33 1.36
N MET A 75 8.10 -11.49 1.89
CA MET A 75 8.99 -12.40 2.62
C MET A 75 10.08 -12.99 1.73
N LEU A 76 9.74 -13.38 0.50
CA LEU A 76 10.69 -13.93 -0.47
C LEU A 76 11.66 -12.85 -1.00
N ALA A 77 11.18 -11.63 -1.26
CA ALA A 77 11.99 -10.55 -1.79
C ALA A 77 12.94 -9.93 -0.75
N GLY A 78 12.54 -9.88 0.52
CA GLY A 78 13.28 -9.20 1.59
C GLY A 78 14.25 -10.10 2.32
N ARG A 79 15.48 -9.62 2.58
CA ARG A 79 16.48 -10.32 3.39
C ARG A 79 16.40 -10.02 4.88
N THR A 80 15.87 -8.87 5.24
CA THR A 80 15.66 -8.43 6.62
C THR A 80 14.18 -8.24 6.86
N TRP A 81 13.73 -8.32 8.13
CA TRP A 81 12.32 -8.11 8.47
C TRP A 81 11.76 -6.78 7.91
N ARG A 82 12.55 -5.72 8.01
CA ARG A 82 12.17 -4.39 7.46
C ARG A 82 12.02 -4.39 5.94
N ALA A 83 12.96 -5.05 5.25
CA ALA A 83 12.88 -5.19 3.80
C ALA A 83 11.69 -6.06 3.38
N ARG A 84 11.39 -7.12 4.14
CA ARG A 84 10.20 -7.96 3.92
C ARG A 84 8.91 -7.16 4.02
N LEU A 85 8.74 -6.40 5.10
CA LEU A 85 7.60 -5.50 5.26
C LEU A 85 7.55 -4.43 4.16
N GLY A 86 8.69 -3.84 3.80
CA GLY A 86 8.76 -2.83 2.74
C GLY A 86 8.34 -3.39 1.37
N TYR A 87 8.80 -4.60 1.02
CA TYR A 87 8.39 -5.25 -0.23
C TYR A 87 6.93 -5.71 -0.19
N ALA A 88 6.41 -6.21 0.95
CA ALA A 88 4.99 -6.55 1.10
C ALA A 88 4.08 -5.32 0.94
N ALA A 89 4.41 -4.22 1.63
CA ALA A 89 3.67 -2.97 1.51
C ALA A 89 3.69 -2.42 0.08
N MET A 90 4.86 -2.47 -0.57
CA MET A 90 4.99 -2.03 -1.96
C MET A 90 4.19 -2.92 -2.92
N ALA A 91 4.24 -4.24 -2.74
CA ALA A 91 3.47 -5.18 -3.55
C ALA A 91 1.97 -4.92 -3.41
N PHE A 92 1.48 -4.77 -2.18
CA PHE A 92 0.09 -4.43 -1.90
C PHE A 92 -0.30 -3.10 -2.56
N GLY A 93 0.50 -2.05 -2.37
CA GLY A 93 0.16 -0.73 -2.92
C GLY A 93 0.10 -0.72 -4.46
N PHE A 94 1.06 -1.37 -5.15
CA PHE A 94 1.00 -1.50 -6.60
C PHE A 94 -0.15 -2.36 -7.07
N TRP A 95 -0.43 -3.47 -6.37
CA TRP A 95 -1.56 -4.32 -6.66
C TRP A 95 -2.88 -3.55 -6.55
N ASP A 96 -3.09 -2.82 -5.47
CA ASP A 96 -4.33 -2.06 -5.22
C ASP A 96 -4.58 -0.98 -6.28
N ILE A 97 -3.57 -0.15 -6.58
CA ILE A 97 -3.73 0.89 -7.60
C ILE A 97 -3.96 0.28 -8.99
N LEU A 98 -3.17 -0.73 -9.36
CA LEU A 98 -3.27 -1.35 -10.67
C LEU A 98 -4.56 -2.16 -10.85
N TYR A 99 -5.12 -2.71 -9.77
CA TYR A 99 -6.45 -3.31 -9.77
C TYR A 99 -7.50 -2.34 -10.31
N TYR A 100 -7.56 -1.13 -9.78
CA TYR A 100 -8.52 -0.11 -10.27
C TYR A 100 -8.22 0.33 -11.70
N VAL A 101 -6.95 0.46 -12.07
CA VAL A 101 -6.55 0.78 -13.45
C VAL A 101 -7.04 -0.30 -14.43
N PHE A 102 -6.81 -1.56 -14.12
CA PHE A 102 -7.21 -2.66 -14.98
C PHE A 102 -8.73 -2.84 -15.01
N LEU A 103 -9.39 -2.69 -13.89
CA LEU A 103 -10.84 -2.78 -13.82
C LEU A 103 -11.51 -1.65 -14.63
N ARG A 104 -10.93 -0.45 -14.60
CA ARG A 104 -11.35 0.66 -15.46
C ARG A 104 -11.21 0.34 -16.94
N ILE A 105 -10.10 -0.30 -17.33
CA ILE A 105 -9.85 -0.69 -18.73
C ILE A 105 -10.85 -1.76 -19.17
N MET A 106 -11.18 -2.74 -18.31
CA MET A 106 -12.05 -3.86 -18.65
C MET A 106 -13.53 -3.50 -18.66
N SER A 107 -13.99 -2.70 -17.68
CA SER A 107 -15.42 -2.48 -17.41
C SER A 107 -15.88 -1.04 -17.59
N GLY A 108 -14.95 -0.07 -17.73
CA GLY A 108 -15.27 1.34 -17.68
C GLY A 108 -15.47 1.90 -16.27
N TRP A 109 -15.50 1.06 -15.23
CA TRP A 109 -15.59 1.44 -13.82
C TRP A 109 -14.22 1.30 -13.14
N PRO A 110 -13.87 2.17 -12.19
CA PRO A 110 -14.57 3.35 -11.68
C PRO A 110 -14.59 4.51 -12.69
N ALA A 111 -15.72 5.22 -12.80
CA ALA A 111 -15.84 6.40 -13.65
C ALA A 111 -15.18 7.63 -12.98
N SER A 112 -15.21 7.66 -11.66
CA SER A 112 -14.67 8.71 -10.81
C SER A 112 -13.85 8.12 -9.66
N PRO A 113 -12.81 8.82 -9.16
CA PRO A 113 -12.11 8.41 -7.94
C PRO A 113 -13.00 8.47 -6.68
N PHE A 114 -14.17 9.07 -6.76
CA PHE A 114 -15.15 9.12 -5.68
C PHE A 114 -16.22 8.03 -5.76
N ASP A 115 -16.19 7.18 -6.78
CA ASP A 115 -17.07 6.02 -6.86
C ASP A 115 -16.82 5.08 -5.67
N TRP A 116 -17.92 4.55 -5.12
CA TRP A 116 -17.87 3.67 -3.97
C TRP A 116 -17.51 2.25 -4.37
N ASP A 117 -16.65 1.61 -3.59
CA ASP A 117 -16.29 0.20 -3.73
C ASP A 117 -16.40 -0.55 -2.40
N ILE A 118 -16.55 -1.86 -2.49
CA ILE A 118 -16.33 -2.79 -1.39
C ILE A 118 -14.87 -3.19 -1.45
N LEU A 119 -14.07 -2.67 -0.51
CA LEU A 119 -12.63 -2.87 -0.52
C LEU A 119 -12.23 -4.27 -0.06
N PHE A 120 -12.86 -4.73 1.00
CA PHE A 120 -12.69 -6.06 1.58
C PHE A 120 -13.98 -6.52 2.28
N LEU A 121 -14.13 -7.85 2.44
CA LEU A 121 -15.24 -8.46 3.15
C LEU A 121 -14.89 -8.89 4.57
N LEU A 122 -13.59 -8.99 4.89
CA LEU A 122 -13.07 -9.47 6.17
C LEU A 122 -12.67 -8.32 7.09
N PRO A 123 -13.05 -8.33 8.39
CA PRO A 123 -14.01 -9.24 9.06
C PRO A 123 -15.46 -8.86 8.82
N VAL A 124 -15.72 -7.68 8.29
CA VAL A 124 -17.01 -7.14 7.84
C VAL A 124 -16.78 -6.34 6.56
N PRO A 125 -17.78 -6.07 5.73
CA PRO A 125 -17.61 -5.28 4.49
C PRO A 125 -17.01 -3.90 4.78
N TRP A 126 -15.96 -3.55 4.02
CA TRP A 126 -15.31 -2.24 4.06
C TRP A 126 -15.78 -1.42 2.88
N TRP A 127 -16.44 -0.33 3.14
CA TRP A 127 -16.89 0.58 2.12
C TRP A 127 -16.03 1.84 2.06
N GLY A 128 -15.65 2.24 0.85
CA GLY A 128 -14.93 3.49 0.66
C GLY A 128 -14.91 3.95 -0.80
N PRO A 129 -14.79 5.27 -1.03
CA PRO A 129 -14.49 5.79 -2.35
C PRO A 129 -13.11 5.32 -2.81
N VAL A 130 -12.97 5.00 -4.10
CA VAL A 130 -11.73 4.50 -4.72
C VAL A 130 -10.49 5.34 -4.38
N LEU A 131 -10.65 6.65 -4.23
CA LEU A 131 -9.56 7.54 -3.83
C LEU A 131 -8.95 7.18 -2.46
N ALA A 132 -9.75 6.65 -1.54
CA ALA A 132 -9.29 6.37 -0.19
C ALA A 132 -8.25 5.23 -0.14
N PRO A 133 -8.49 4.02 -0.68
CA PRO A 133 -7.47 2.98 -0.77
C PRO A 133 -6.28 3.42 -1.62
N VAL A 134 -6.48 4.14 -2.73
CA VAL A 134 -5.38 4.67 -3.57
C VAL A 134 -4.44 5.60 -2.79
N CYS A 135 -4.96 6.43 -1.87
CA CYS A 135 -4.12 7.25 -0.99
C CYS A 135 -3.27 6.39 -0.05
N ILE A 136 -3.86 5.37 0.58
CA ILE A 136 -3.13 4.43 1.45
C ILE A 136 -2.07 3.66 0.64
N ALA A 137 -2.46 3.10 -0.51
CA ALA A 137 -1.57 2.37 -1.41
C ALA A 137 -0.37 3.24 -1.84
N SER A 138 -0.59 4.52 -2.14
CA SER A 138 0.47 5.47 -2.47
C SER A 138 1.47 5.65 -1.32
N LEU A 139 0.99 5.80 -0.08
CA LEU A 139 1.85 5.84 1.11
C LEU A 139 2.65 4.54 1.27
N MET A 140 2.02 3.39 1.04
CA MET A 140 2.67 2.08 1.14
C MET A 140 3.75 1.89 0.08
N ILE A 141 3.52 2.31 -1.17
CA ILE A 141 4.52 2.29 -2.26
C ILE A 141 5.71 3.18 -1.91
N VAL A 142 5.46 4.41 -1.50
CA VAL A 142 6.53 5.36 -1.17
C VAL A 142 7.35 4.84 0.01
N TRP A 143 6.70 4.43 1.10
CA TRP A 143 7.38 3.88 2.27
C TRP A 143 8.16 2.61 1.95
N GLY A 144 7.53 1.65 1.26
CA GLY A 144 8.16 0.38 0.88
C GLY A 144 9.36 0.59 -0.05
N THR A 145 9.25 1.50 -1.02
CA THR A 145 10.36 1.86 -1.90
C THR A 145 11.51 2.49 -1.12
N LEU A 146 11.23 3.42 -0.21
CA LEU A 146 12.26 4.05 0.63
C LEU A 146 12.99 3.02 1.49
N VAL A 147 12.24 2.15 2.17
CA VAL A 147 12.82 1.13 3.04
C VAL A 147 13.66 0.13 2.24
N THR A 148 13.19 -0.33 1.09
CA THR A 148 13.87 -1.38 0.30
C THR A 148 15.06 -0.88 -0.49
N GLN A 149 15.04 0.38 -0.96
CA GLN A 149 16.12 0.94 -1.77
C GLN A 149 17.23 1.62 -0.94
N TRP A 150 16.90 2.10 0.29
CA TRP A 150 17.87 2.83 1.11
C TRP A 150 18.37 2.11 2.35
N HIS A 151 17.67 1.08 2.83
CA HIS A 151 18.09 0.34 4.02
C HIS A 151 19.48 -0.31 3.85
N ASP A 152 19.79 -0.83 2.67
CA ASP A 152 21.12 -1.39 2.36
C ASP A 152 22.25 -0.33 2.33
N ARG A 153 21.88 0.96 2.27
CA ARG A 153 22.83 2.09 2.19
C ARG A 153 23.04 2.80 3.51
N SER A 154 22.13 2.62 4.46
CA SER A 154 22.16 3.35 5.74
C SER A 154 21.57 2.50 6.87
N PRO A 155 22.42 1.80 7.66
CA PRO A 155 21.96 0.99 8.81
C PRO A 155 21.30 1.82 9.93
N SER A 156 21.38 3.15 9.84
CA SER A 156 20.97 4.09 10.89
C SER A 156 19.48 4.45 10.89
N ILE A 157 18.67 3.95 9.95
CA ILE A 157 17.22 4.18 9.99
C ILE A 157 16.64 3.37 11.16
N ARG A 158 16.55 4.01 12.32
CA ARG A 158 15.88 3.45 13.50
C ARG A 158 14.46 3.98 13.55
N PHE A 159 13.49 3.11 13.36
CA PHE A 159 12.11 3.45 13.67
C PHE A 159 11.95 3.53 15.20
N THR A 160 11.43 4.62 15.70
CA THR A 160 11.08 4.72 17.10
C THR A 160 9.81 3.93 17.38
N ARG A 161 9.68 3.35 18.58
CA ARG A 161 8.45 2.66 18.99
C ARG A 161 7.22 3.57 18.90
N VAL A 162 7.41 4.85 19.18
CA VAL A 162 6.36 5.87 19.08
C VAL A 162 5.90 6.05 17.61
N SER A 163 6.83 6.17 16.65
CA SER A 163 6.48 6.31 15.23
C SER A 163 5.68 5.10 14.71
N TRP A 164 6.03 3.89 15.17
CA TRP A 164 5.26 2.69 14.85
C TRP A 164 3.88 2.71 15.49
N GLY A 165 3.79 3.06 16.77
CA GLY A 165 2.51 3.15 17.48
C GLY A 165 1.57 4.17 16.84
N VAL A 166 2.08 5.35 16.46
CA VAL A 166 1.30 6.38 15.76
C VAL A 166 0.84 5.88 14.37
N GLY A 167 1.73 5.21 13.61
CA GLY A 167 1.35 4.62 12.32
C GLY A 167 0.25 3.57 12.45
N TRP A 168 0.34 2.68 13.45
CA TRP A 168 -0.71 1.69 13.73
C TRP A 168 -2.03 2.33 14.16
N ALA A 169 -1.99 3.39 14.99
CA ALA A 169 -3.19 4.15 15.32
C ALA A 169 -3.87 4.74 14.08
N GLY A 170 -3.08 5.24 13.12
CA GLY A 170 -3.60 5.69 11.82
C GLY A 170 -4.25 4.58 11.02
N ILE A 171 -3.65 3.38 10.97
CA ILE A 171 -4.23 2.21 10.29
C ILE A 171 -5.58 1.83 10.94
N LEU A 172 -5.62 1.71 12.27
CA LEU A 172 -6.86 1.36 12.98
C LEU A 172 -7.96 2.41 12.78
N LEU A 173 -7.58 3.69 12.74
CA LEU A 173 -8.52 4.77 12.47
C LEU A 173 -9.08 4.72 11.04
N ALA A 174 -8.23 4.44 10.03
CA ALA A 174 -8.67 4.25 8.66
C ALA A 174 -9.62 3.05 8.53
N LEU A 175 -9.29 1.92 9.16
CA LEU A 175 -10.16 0.74 9.21
C LEU A 175 -11.51 1.06 9.84
N ALA A 176 -11.53 1.82 10.95
CA ALA A 176 -12.78 2.24 11.60
C ALA A 176 -13.64 3.10 10.66
N VAL A 177 -13.02 3.96 9.82
CA VAL A 177 -13.76 4.75 8.82
C VAL A 177 -14.36 3.85 7.74
N PHE A 178 -13.59 2.90 7.18
CA PHE A 178 -14.09 1.98 6.15
C PHE A 178 -15.20 1.03 6.65
N MET A 179 -15.10 0.57 7.89
CA MET A 179 -16.05 -0.36 8.49
C MET A 179 -17.22 0.33 9.22
N ALA A 180 -17.27 1.66 9.22
CA ALA A 180 -18.21 2.42 10.06
C ALA A 180 -19.67 2.01 9.88
N ASP A 181 -20.13 1.87 8.62
CA ASP A 181 -21.52 1.50 8.33
C ASP A 181 -21.80 0.03 8.68
N SER A 182 -20.85 -0.87 8.39
CA SER A 182 -20.93 -2.29 8.74
C SER A 182 -20.97 -2.50 10.28
N ILE A 183 -20.16 -1.76 11.02
CA ILE A 183 -20.16 -1.81 12.50
C ILE A 183 -21.49 -1.31 13.08
N ARG A 184 -22.07 -0.25 12.50
CA ARG A 184 -23.39 0.25 12.92
C ARG A 184 -24.51 -0.76 12.64
N ALA A 185 -24.37 -1.59 11.61
CA ALA A 185 -25.33 -2.62 11.24
C ALA A 185 -25.24 -3.89 12.11
N LEU A 186 -24.13 -4.11 12.86
CA LEU A 186 -23.92 -5.32 13.68
C LEU A 186 -25.08 -5.66 14.64
N PRO A 187 -25.74 -4.69 15.32
CA PRO A 187 -26.88 -5.01 16.19
C PRO A 187 -28.04 -5.68 15.45
N GLY A 188 -28.18 -5.49 14.14
CA GLY A 188 -29.19 -6.13 13.29
C GLY A 188 -28.82 -7.55 12.83
N GLY A 189 -27.65 -8.06 13.24
CA GLY A 189 -27.14 -9.38 12.87
C GLY A 189 -26.42 -9.43 11.54
N PHE A 190 -25.92 -10.61 11.17
CA PHE A 190 -25.11 -10.80 9.96
C PHE A 190 -25.82 -10.42 8.66
N ASP A 191 -27.13 -10.66 8.57
CA ASP A 191 -27.91 -10.31 7.38
C ASP A 191 -28.01 -8.79 7.18
N ALA A 192 -28.15 -8.01 8.26
CA ALA A 192 -28.11 -6.56 8.21
C ALA A 192 -26.73 -6.04 7.75
N VAL A 193 -25.63 -6.65 8.23
CA VAL A 193 -24.27 -6.29 7.83
C VAL A 193 -24.02 -6.60 6.35
N ARG A 194 -24.52 -7.72 5.83
CA ARG A 194 -24.39 -8.10 4.41
C ARG A 194 -25.16 -7.18 3.47
N GLN A 195 -26.22 -6.57 3.96
CA GLN A 195 -27.10 -5.70 3.17
C GLN A 195 -26.78 -4.21 3.37
N VAL A 196 -25.77 -3.87 4.20
CA VAL A 196 -25.47 -2.49 4.47
C VAL A 196 -24.92 -1.79 3.23
N LEU A 197 -25.44 -0.61 2.94
CA LEU A 197 -24.90 0.31 1.95
C LEU A 197 -24.24 1.50 2.66
N PRO A 198 -23.18 2.05 2.09
CA PRO A 198 -22.50 3.20 2.66
C PRO A 198 -23.40 4.44 2.62
N THR A 199 -23.32 5.25 3.67
CA THR A 199 -24.10 6.48 3.78
C THR A 199 -23.27 7.72 3.49
N ALA A 200 -22.12 7.86 4.15
CA ALA A 200 -21.21 8.98 3.96
C ALA A 200 -19.78 8.57 4.36
N PHE A 201 -18.79 9.01 3.60
CA PHE A 201 -17.39 8.79 3.93
C PHE A 201 -16.84 9.94 4.76
N ASN A 202 -16.27 9.62 5.92
CA ASN A 202 -15.73 10.63 6.84
C ASN A 202 -14.31 11.08 6.44
N TRP A 203 -14.23 11.95 5.41
CA TRP A 203 -12.97 12.47 4.88
C TRP A 203 -12.08 13.16 5.92
N PRO A 204 -12.61 13.99 6.87
CA PRO A 204 -11.76 14.60 7.90
C PRO A 204 -11.06 13.57 8.78
N VAL A 205 -11.77 12.56 9.27
CA VAL A 205 -11.20 11.49 10.10
C VAL A 205 -10.23 10.63 9.28
N PHE A 206 -10.58 10.32 8.04
CA PHE A 206 -9.68 9.59 7.13
C PHE A 206 -8.40 10.38 6.82
N GLY A 207 -8.50 11.71 6.60
CA GLY A 207 -7.34 12.59 6.44
C GLY A 207 -6.42 12.59 7.66
N ALA A 208 -6.98 12.62 8.87
CA ALA A 208 -6.20 12.46 10.10
C ALA A 208 -5.52 11.08 10.16
N ALA A 209 -6.20 10.01 9.79
CA ALA A 209 -5.62 8.67 9.70
C ALA A 209 -4.43 8.61 8.74
N LEU A 210 -4.54 9.20 7.54
CA LEU A 210 -3.44 9.28 6.57
C LEU A 210 -2.23 10.04 7.12
N LEU A 211 -2.45 11.15 7.83
CA LEU A 211 -1.37 11.92 8.48
C LEU A 211 -0.66 11.08 9.55
N LEU A 212 -1.39 10.35 10.37
CA LEU A 212 -0.81 9.42 11.35
C LEU A 212 -0.03 8.30 10.66
N MET A 213 -0.56 7.71 9.58
CA MET A 213 0.11 6.68 8.78
C MET A 213 1.38 7.21 8.08
N ALA A 214 1.44 8.51 7.75
CA ALA A 214 2.61 9.13 7.13
C ALA A 214 3.77 9.36 8.11
N THR A 215 3.57 9.27 9.43
CA THR A 215 4.64 9.52 10.43
C THR A 215 5.86 8.59 10.29
N PRO A 216 5.74 7.26 10.08
CA PRO A 216 6.89 6.41 9.80
C PRO A 216 7.64 6.81 8.52
N LEU A 217 6.91 7.28 7.51
CA LEU A 217 7.49 7.77 6.25
C LEU A 217 8.31 9.05 6.47
N ALA A 218 7.76 10.04 7.16
CA ALA A 218 8.44 11.29 7.47
C ALA A 218 9.71 11.05 8.31
N HIS A 219 9.66 10.15 9.29
CA HIS A 219 10.82 9.77 10.10
C HIS A 219 11.92 9.09 9.26
N THR A 220 11.51 8.20 8.34
CA THR A 220 12.43 7.52 7.41
C THR A 220 13.11 8.54 6.48
N GLY A 221 12.34 9.45 5.90
CA GLY A 221 12.84 10.49 5.00
C GLY A 221 13.84 11.44 5.66
N ARG A 222 13.53 11.93 6.87
CA ARG A 222 14.43 12.80 7.66
C ARG A 222 15.74 12.09 7.99
N SER A 223 15.70 10.83 8.38
CA SER A 223 16.89 10.03 8.69
C SER A 223 17.77 9.81 7.45
N ALA A 224 17.18 9.57 6.29
CA ALA A 224 17.87 9.41 5.02
C ALA A 224 18.52 10.72 4.55
N PHE A 225 17.84 11.84 4.71
CA PHE A 225 18.34 13.18 4.38
C PHE A 225 19.52 13.58 5.28
N ALA A 226 19.39 13.40 6.59
CA ALA A 226 20.46 13.69 7.56
C ALA A 226 21.73 12.89 7.28
N PHE A 227 21.58 11.61 6.87
CA PHE A 227 22.72 10.78 6.49
C PHE A 227 23.42 11.28 5.22
N ARG A 228 22.68 11.75 4.22
CA ARG A 228 23.25 12.39 3.01
C ARG A 228 24.12 13.60 3.37
N LEU A 229 23.57 14.50 4.16
CA LEU A 229 24.31 15.72 4.59
C LEU A 229 25.59 15.40 5.35
N ARG A 230 25.56 14.39 6.24
CA ARG A 230 26.76 13.96 6.98
C ARG A 230 27.82 13.32 6.07
N ARG A 231 27.41 12.63 5.01
CA ARG A 231 28.31 12.03 4.04
C ARG A 231 28.99 13.07 3.17
N ASP A 232 28.27 14.09 2.73
CA ASP A 232 28.79 15.17 1.91
C ASP A 232 29.80 16.03 2.71
N LYS A 233 29.54 16.25 4.01
CA LYS A 233 30.49 16.93 4.91
C LYS A 233 31.75 16.11 5.23
N ARG A 234 31.71 14.76 5.12
CA ARG A 234 32.86 13.87 5.36
C ARG A 234 33.67 13.55 4.11
N SER A 235 33.32 14.10 2.94
CA SER A 235 34.12 14.09 1.72
C SER A 235 34.84 15.44 1.60
N PRO A 236 35.95 15.67 2.37
CA PRO A 236 36.71 16.89 2.21
C PRO A 236 37.42 16.82 0.86
N SER A 237 37.26 17.87 0.10
CA SER A 237 37.92 18.18 -1.15
C SER A 237 39.34 17.63 -1.23
N SER A 238 39.59 16.65 -2.05
CA SER A 238 40.89 16.37 -2.67
C SER A 238 41.27 17.46 -3.70
N ARG A 239 40.85 18.72 -3.46
CA ARG A 239 40.99 19.84 -4.40
C ARG A 239 41.98 20.89 -3.94
N THR A 240 42.87 20.59 -2.98
CA THR A 240 43.89 21.59 -2.58
C THR A 240 45.23 20.93 -2.33
N LYS A 241 45.76 20.16 -3.31
CA LYS A 241 47.20 19.79 -3.36
C LYS A 241 47.63 19.64 -4.82
N ARG A 242 47.56 20.71 -5.59
CA ARG A 242 48.32 20.87 -6.83
C ARG A 242 48.52 22.38 -7.09
N SER A 243 49.31 23.02 -6.29
CA SER A 243 49.95 24.27 -6.65
C SER A 243 50.94 24.66 -5.55
N THR A 244 52.09 24.01 -5.43
CA THR A 244 53.33 24.54 -4.90
C THR A 244 54.41 23.47 -5.12
N SER A 245 54.94 23.39 -6.33
CA SER A 245 56.29 22.88 -6.59
C SER A 245 56.65 23.19 -8.04
N SER A 246 56.93 24.45 -8.26
CA SER A 246 57.79 24.88 -9.39
C SER A 246 58.26 26.31 -9.12
N ALA A 247 59.22 26.41 -8.20
CA ALA A 247 60.13 27.56 -8.11
C ALA A 247 61.32 27.13 -7.24
N SER A 248 62.39 26.71 -7.91
CA SER A 248 63.76 27.01 -7.55
C SER A 248 64.75 26.08 -8.25
N LEU A 249 65.50 26.74 -9.13
CA LEU A 249 66.82 26.38 -9.73
C LEU A 249 66.81 25.34 -10.83
#